data_c08a1a4dcd19336b28b496cdc28bc328
#
_entry.id   c08a1a4dcd19336b28b496cdc28bc328
#
_cell.length_a   1.000
_cell.length_b   1.000
_cell.length_c   1.000
_cell.angle_alpha   90.00
_cell.angle_beta   90.00
_cell.angle_gamma   90.00
#
_symmetry.space_group_name_H-M   'P 1'
#
loop_
_entity.id
_entity.type
_entity.pdbx_description
1 polymer ?
#
loop_
_entity_poly.entity_id
_entity_poly.type
_entity_poly.pdbx_seq_one_letter_code
_entity_poly.pdbx_strand_id
1 'polypeptide(L)'
;RNNRLSKFIDMGAPAIIQRNERRMLQEAVDSLIDNGRRGKAVSGSGGRPLKSLSDMLKGKQGRFRQNLLGKRVDYSGRSVIVVGPELKFYQCGLPKMMALELFKTFIMKKLTEEGLAINIKSAKKMVEEYDDAVWDVLEDVIKEHPVMLNRAPTLHRLGIQAFEPVLVEGKAIKLHPLVCTAFNADFDGDQMAVHLPLSLEAQAEARFLMLSTNNILAPKDGSPITVPTQDMILGSYFLTHGGIESRDTEAERGDGKCFSDHEEMLMAYMEGIVGIHAKVKVRRHLNKDDKSGKLVESTVGRFILNEK
;
A
#
# COMPACT_ATOMS: atom_id res chain seq x y z
N ARG A 1 15.90 50.59 -4.90
CA ARG A 1 16.50 51.33 -3.79
C ARG A 1 17.94 51.74 -4.12
N ASN A 2 18.80 50.77 -4.52
CA ASN A 2 20.19 51.06 -4.83
C ASN A 2 20.33 52.18 -5.91
N ASN A 3 19.65 52.06 -7.05
CA ASN A 3 19.70 53.05 -8.12
C ASN A 3 19.23 54.47 -7.67
N ARG A 4 18.30 54.51 -6.71
CA ARG A 4 17.82 55.75 -6.12
C ARG A 4 18.87 56.38 -5.22
N LEU A 5 19.53 55.58 -4.37
CA LEU A 5 20.63 56.04 -3.54
C LEU A 5 21.78 56.59 -4.39
N SER A 6 22.20 55.86 -5.43
CA SER A 6 23.24 56.35 -6.36
C SER A 6 22.91 57.72 -6.97
N LYS A 7 21.67 57.89 -7.46
CA LYS A 7 21.21 59.22 -7.99
C LYS A 7 21.29 60.33 -6.96
N PHE A 8 20.94 60.10 -5.71
CA PHE A 8 21.03 61.12 -4.66
C PHE A 8 22.48 61.45 -4.27
N ILE A 9 23.38 60.47 -4.36
CA ILE A 9 24.82 60.72 -4.15
C ILE A 9 25.37 61.54 -5.31
N ASP A 10 25.05 61.21 -6.55
CA ASP A 10 25.52 61.90 -7.77
C ASP A 10 25.01 63.36 -7.84
N MET A 11 23.80 63.59 -7.34
CA MET A 11 23.21 64.93 -7.26
C MET A 11 23.69 65.77 -6.06
N GLY A 12 24.58 65.27 -5.23
CA GLY A 12 25.07 65.97 -4.04
C GLY A 12 24.00 66.26 -2.99
N ALA A 13 22.99 65.40 -2.84
CA ALA A 13 21.89 65.61 -1.91
C ALA A 13 22.37 65.72 -0.44
N PRO A 14 21.62 66.44 0.45
CA PRO A 14 21.95 66.59 1.85
C PRO A 14 22.20 65.27 2.56
N ALA A 15 23.15 65.24 3.52
CA ALA A 15 23.58 64.05 4.23
C ALA A 15 22.41 63.31 4.94
N ILE A 16 21.38 64.03 5.40
CA ILE A 16 20.19 63.44 6.03
C ILE A 16 19.40 62.58 5.05
N ILE A 17 19.23 63.03 3.80
CA ILE A 17 18.54 62.32 2.72
C ILE A 17 19.33 61.07 2.36
N GLN A 18 20.64 61.20 2.16
CA GLN A 18 21.52 60.04 1.87
C GLN A 18 21.48 59.01 2.98
N ARG A 19 21.46 59.38 4.27
CA ARG A 19 21.35 58.49 5.41
C ARG A 19 20.02 57.75 5.40
N ASN A 20 18.91 58.41 5.15
CA ASN A 20 17.60 57.80 5.06
C ASN A 20 17.51 56.81 3.91
N GLU A 21 18.05 57.11 2.72
CA GLU A 21 18.05 56.16 1.60
C GLU A 21 18.97 54.95 1.86
N ARG A 22 20.11 55.11 2.57
CA ARG A 22 20.94 53.97 3.02
C ARG A 22 20.17 53.07 3.98
N ARG A 23 19.43 53.65 4.92
CA ARG A 23 18.55 52.87 5.83
C ARG A 23 17.49 52.09 5.07
N MET A 24 16.81 52.75 4.11
CA MET A 24 15.77 52.12 3.28
C MET A 24 16.37 51.04 2.35
N LEU A 25 17.62 51.21 1.92
CA LEU A 25 18.34 50.18 1.17
C LEU A 25 18.62 48.96 2.09
N GLN A 26 19.08 49.21 3.31
CA GLN A 26 19.32 48.16 4.29
C GLN A 26 18.04 47.37 4.61
N GLU A 27 16.92 48.06 4.83
CA GLU A 27 15.61 47.44 5.05
C GLU A 27 15.18 46.56 3.85
N ALA A 28 15.48 47.02 2.62
CA ALA A 28 15.19 46.23 1.41
C ALA A 28 16.07 44.98 1.30
N VAL A 29 17.34 45.06 1.68
CA VAL A 29 18.26 43.91 1.71
C VAL A 29 17.84 42.92 2.81
N ASP A 30 17.50 43.43 4.00
CA ASP A 30 17.01 42.59 5.10
C ASP A 30 15.75 41.85 4.66
N SER A 31 14.82 42.50 3.97
CA SER A 31 13.60 41.85 3.45
C SER A 31 13.86 40.91 2.31
N LEU A 32 14.90 41.06 1.52
CA LEU A 32 15.32 40.09 0.51
C LEU A 32 15.81 38.80 1.16
N ILE A 33 16.57 38.93 2.23
CA ILE A 33 17.15 37.77 2.96
C ILE A 33 16.09 37.08 3.80
N ASP A 34 15.36 37.82 4.65
CA ASP A 34 14.33 37.26 5.54
C ASP A 34 13.21 38.29 5.77
N ASN A 35 12.16 38.23 4.96
CA ASN A 35 11.07 39.20 4.99
C ASN A 35 10.22 39.06 6.25
N GLY A 36 10.06 40.16 6.99
CA GLY A 36 9.26 40.21 8.21
C GLY A 36 10.02 39.88 9.50
N ARG A 37 11.33 39.63 9.46
CA ARG A 37 12.13 39.38 10.66
C ARG A 37 12.34 40.63 11.53
N ARG A 38 12.49 41.81 10.89
CA ARG A 38 12.74 43.09 11.55
C ARG A 38 11.59 44.08 11.34
N GLY A 39 10.37 43.68 11.63
CA GLY A 39 9.22 44.57 11.49
C GLY A 39 8.16 44.07 10.50
N LYS A 40 7.35 44.96 9.94
CA LYS A 40 6.27 44.63 9.02
C LYS A 40 6.83 44.04 7.72
N ALA A 41 6.36 42.91 7.32
CA ALA A 41 6.77 42.27 6.05
C ALA A 41 6.43 43.17 4.84
N VAL A 42 7.36 43.27 3.92
CA VAL A 42 7.13 43.98 2.65
C VAL A 42 6.18 43.14 1.81
N SER A 43 5.10 43.80 1.36
CA SER A 43 4.05 43.14 0.55
C SER A 43 4.08 43.61 -0.89
N GLY A 44 3.63 42.77 -1.83
CA GLY A 44 3.41 43.16 -3.21
C GLY A 44 2.09 43.88 -3.42
N SER A 45 1.75 44.22 -4.67
CA SER A 45 0.53 44.95 -5.07
C SER A 45 -0.77 44.27 -4.61
N GLY A 46 -0.76 42.96 -4.37
CA GLY A 46 -1.91 42.19 -3.86
C GLY A 46 -1.96 42.02 -2.34
N GLY A 47 -1.20 42.77 -1.53
CA GLY A 47 -1.19 42.72 -0.07
C GLY A 47 -0.52 41.46 0.51
N ARG A 48 -0.08 40.51 -0.30
CA ARG A 48 0.62 39.28 0.16
C ARG A 48 2.11 39.62 0.39
N PRO A 49 2.70 39.08 1.52
CA PRO A 49 4.13 39.22 1.77
C PRO A 49 4.96 38.69 0.58
N LEU A 50 6.00 39.38 0.21
CA LEU A 50 6.96 38.95 -0.80
C LEU A 50 7.78 37.77 -0.22
N LYS A 51 8.04 36.76 -1.05
CA LYS A 51 8.83 35.60 -0.69
C LYS A 51 10.32 35.94 -0.64
N SER A 52 10.93 35.77 0.51
CA SER A 52 12.37 36.01 0.74
C SER A 52 13.22 34.78 0.43
N LEU A 53 14.54 34.93 0.39
CA LEU A 53 15.48 33.81 0.23
C LEU A 53 15.34 32.80 1.36
N SER A 54 15.16 33.29 2.59
CA SER A 54 14.93 32.41 3.75
C SER A 54 13.65 31.57 3.62
N ASP A 55 12.57 32.15 3.09
CA ASP A 55 11.30 31.45 2.88
C ASP A 55 11.40 30.34 1.80
N MET A 56 12.35 30.46 0.89
CA MET A 56 12.65 29.42 -0.10
C MET A 56 13.32 28.20 0.51
N LEU A 57 13.94 28.35 1.67
CA LEU A 57 14.65 27.29 2.39
C LEU A 57 13.83 26.71 3.55
N LYS A 58 13.04 27.56 4.23
CA LYS A 58 12.24 27.23 5.43
C LYS A 58 10.90 26.57 5.09
N GLY A 59 10.36 25.88 6.10
CA GLY A 59 8.99 25.34 6.09
C GLY A 59 8.78 24.11 5.22
N LYS A 60 7.52 23.68 5.09
CA LYS A 60 7.12 22.47 4.36
C LYS A 60 7.40 22.54 2.85
N GLN A 61 7.33 23.74 2.28
CA GLN A 61 7.55 24.00 0.85
C GLN A 61 8.98 24.49 0.55
N GLY A 62 9.84 24.60 1.58
CA GLY A 62 11.23 24.96 1.42
C GLY A 62 12.07 23.83 0.83
N ARG A 63 13.24 24.22 0.28
CA ARG A 63 14.15 23.29 -0.40
C ARG A 63 14.60 22.12 0.48
N PHE A 64 14.83 22.35 1.78
CA PHE A 64 15.24 21.28 2.68
C PHE A 64 14.18 20.19 2.79
N ARG A 65 12.94 20.54 3.09
CA ARG A 65 11.89 19.54 3.31
C ARG A 65 11.30 18.99 2.02
N GLN A 66 11.24 19.81 0.96
CA GLN A 66 10.56 19.41 -0.28
C GLN A 66 11.47 18.67 -1.27
N ASN A 67 12.79 18.96 -1.27
CA ASN A 67 13.70 18.46 -2.31
C ASN A 67 14.95 17.75 -1.78
N LEU A 68 15.37 17.97 -0.52
CA LEU A 68 16.59 17.38 0.05
C LEU A 68 16.28 16.22 0.99
N LEU A 69 15.37 16.39 1.96
CA LEU A 69 14.97 15.33 2.89
C LEU A 69 14.04 14.29 2.25
N GLY A 70 13.42 14.62 1.14
CA GLY A 70 12.58 13.73 0.37
C GLY A 70 12.40 14.26 -1.05
N LYS A 71 12.27 13.36 -2.01
CA LYS A 71 12.07 13.67 -3.42
C LYS A 71 10.88 12.88 -3.95
N ARG A 72 10.28 13.36 -5.03
CA ARG A 72 9.40 12.54 -5.85
C ARG A 72 10.23 11.53 -6.60
N VAL A 73 9.78 10.29 -6.64
CA VAL A 73 10.50 9.17 -7.26
C VAL A 73 9.67 8.57 -8.38
N ASP A 74 10.36 8.11 -9.42
CA ASP A 74 9.78 7.33 -10.51
C ASP A 74 9.53 5.88 -10.04
N TYR A 75 8.90 5.06 -10.86
CA TYR A 75 8.52 3.68 -10.55
C TYR A 75 7.70 3.57 -9.27
N SER A 76 6.79 4.51 -9.09
CA SER A 76 5.86 4.54 -7.97
C SER A 76 4.47 4.93 -8.45
N GLY A 77 3.46 4.42 -7.78
CA GLY A 77 2.07 4.71 -8.05
C GLY A 77 1.28 4.81 -6.76
N ARG A 78 0.03 5.23 -6.86
CA ARG A 78 -0.89 5.31 -5.72
C ARG A 78 -2.29 4.95 -6.16
N SER A 79 -2.98 4.14 -5.35
CA SER A 79 -4.39 3.81 -5.57
C SER A 79 -5.11 3.53 -4.26
N VAL A 80 -6.43 3.46 -4.33
CA VAL A 80 -7.30 3.03 -3.23
C VAL A 80 -7.06 1.55 -2.95
N ILE A 81 -7.20 1.16 -1.69
CA ILE A 81 -7.10 -0.23 -1.26
C ILE A 81 -8.48 -0.85 -1.05
N VAL A 82 -8.57 -2.13 -1.35
CA VAL A 82 -9.75 -2.97 -1.06
C VAL A 82 -9.30 -4.28 -0.45
N VAL A 83 -10.20 -4.94 0.25
CA VAL A 83 -9.92 -6.24 0.87
C VAL A 83 -9.72 -7.32 -0.20
N GLY A 84 -8.71 -8.17 -0.01
CA GLY A 84 -8.43 -9.33 -0.85
C GLY A 84 -8.26 -10.58 0.01
N PRO A 85 -9.35 -11.20 0.51
CA PRO A 85 -9.27 -12.37 1.38
C PRO A 85 -8.75 -13.62 0.65
N GLU A 86 -8.86 -13.65 -0.67
CA GLU A 86 -8.36 -14.72 -1.54
C GLU A 86 -6.83 -14.73 -1.69
N LEU A 87 -6.17 -13.62 -1.35
CA LEU A 87 -4.72 -13.50 -1.46
C LEU A 87 -4.01 -14.27 -0.34
N LYS A 88 -2.84 -14.81 -0.65
CA LYS A 88 -1.94 -15.30 0.38
C LYS A 88 -1.33 -14.15 1.16
N PHE A 89 -0.88 -14.42 2.39
CA PHE A 89 -0.37 -13.40 3.30
C PHE A 89 0.78 -12.56 2.73
N TYR A 90 1.62 -13.15 1.87
CA TYR A 90 2.73 -12.47 1.21
C TYR A 90 2.37 -11.85 -0.14
N GLN A 91 1.12 -11.95 -0.59
CA GLN A 91 0.66 -11.45 -1.87
C GLN A 91 -0.10 -10.13 -1.72
N CYS A 92 -0.02 -9.30 -2.76
CA CYS A 92 -0.89 -8.15 -2.97
C CYS A 92 -1.49 -8.18 -4.37
N GLY A 93 -2.73 -7.74 -4.50
CA GLY A 93 -3.37 -7.59 -5.80
C GLY A 93 -3.03 -6.23 -6.41
N LEU A 94 -2.28 -6.23 -7.51
CA LEU A 94 -1.90 -5.01 -8.23
C LEU A 94 -2.77 -4.84 -9.48
N PRO A 95 -3.43 -3.69 -9.69
CA PRO A 95 -4.18 -3.41 -10.90
C PRO A 95 -3.32 -3.58 -12.16
N LYS A 96 -3.83 -4.31 -13.16
CA LYS A 96 -3.11 -4.61 -14.41
C LYS A 96 -2.52 -3.37 -15.07
N MET A 97 -3.30 -2.30 -15.19
CA MET A 97 -2.84 -1.05 -15.81
C MET A 97 -1.73 -0.36 -15.01
N MET A 98 -1.79 -0.42 -13.67
CA MET A 98 -0.74 0.10 -12.81
C MET A 98 0.53 -0.75 -12.94
N ALA A 99 0.39 -2.06 -12.94
CA ALA A 99 1.51 -2.98 -13.13
C ALA A 99 2.22 -2.72 -14.47
N LEU A 100 1.46 -2.58 -15.55
CA LEU A 100 2.01 -2.30 -16.87
C LEU A 100 2.89 -1.04 -16.90
N GLU A 101 2.43 0.05 -16.26
CA GLU A 101 3.20 1.30 -16.22
C GLU A 101 4.42 1.22 -15.29
N LEU A 102 4.29 0.56 -14.13
CA LEU A 102 5.40 0.38 -13.19
C LEU A 102 6.51 -0.50 -13.78
N PHE A 103 6.14 -1.60 -14.43
CA PHE A 103 7.09 -2.58 -15.00
C PHE A 103 7.47 -2.31 -16.45
N LYS A 104 7.04 -1.19 -17.05
CA LYS A 104 7.22 -0.85 -18.46
C LYS A 104 8.63 -1.09 -18.98
N THR A 105 9.65 -0.66 -18.26
CA THR A 105 11.05 -0.84 -18.66
C THR A 105 11.51 -2.29 -18.62
N PHE A 106 11.05 -3.05 -17.65
CA PHE A 106 11.36 -4.48 -17.52
C PHE A 106 10.67 -5.30 -18.62
N ILE A 107 9.43 -4.97 -18.94
CA ILE A 107 8.69 -5.57 -20.04
C ILE A 107 9.39 -5.31 -21.38
N MET A 108 9.74 -4.04 -21.67
CA MET A 108 10.45 -3.69 -22.89
C MET A 108 11.78 -4.42 -23.03
N LYS A 109 12.51 -4.58 -21.93
CA LYS A 109 13.76 -5.34 -21.90
C LYS A 109 13.48 -6.81 -22.26
N LYS A 110 12.53 -7.45 -21.59
CA LYS A 110 12.21 -8.87 -21.80
C LYS A 110 11.66 -9.15 -23.21
N LEU A 111 10.77 -8.28 -23.74
CA LEU A 111 10.29 -8.37 -25.13
C LEU A 111 11.44 -8.33 -26.14
N THR A 112 12.49 -7.56 -25.89
CA THR A 112 13.65 -7.50 -26.76
C THR A 112 14.56 -8.72 -26.58
N GLU A 113 14.72 -9.25 -25.38
CA GLU A 113 15.51 -10.45 -25.08
C GLU A 113 14.89 -11.72 -25.66
N GLU A 114 13.57 -11.83 -25.65
CA GLU A 114 12.80 -12.96 -26.22
C GLU A 114 12.63 -12.86 -27.76
N GLY A 115 13.10 -11.75 -28.35
CA GLY A 115 13.01 -11.54 -29.81
C GLY A 115 11.62 -11.19 -30.33
N LEU A 116 10.65 -10.93 -29.44
CA LEU A 116 9.30 -10.48 -29.80
C LEU A 116 9.30 -9.06 -30.37
N ALA A 117 10.26 -8.25 -29.96
CA ALA A 117 10.49 -6.90 -30.47
C ALA A 117 11.90 -6.76 -31.06
N ILE A 118 12.01 -6.19 -32.26
CA ILE A 118 13.28 -6.00 -32.99
C ILE A 118 14.18 -4.98 -32.27
N ASN A 119 13.58 -3.96 -31.65
CA ASN A 119 14.30 -2.91 -30.94
C ASN A 119 13.41 -2.29 -29.84
N ILE A 120 14.01 -1.49 -28.96
CA ILE A 120 13.32 -0.81 -27.85
C ILE A 120 12.17 0.07 -28.34
N LYS A 121 12.28 0.68 -29.53
CA LYS A 121 11.23 1.54 -30.09
C LYS A 121 9.99 0.71 -30.48
N SER A 122 10.21 -0.48 -31.06
CA SER A 122 9.14 -1.43 -31.37
C SER A 122 8.51 -1.98 -30.10
N ALA A 123 9.31 -2.36 -29.09
CA ALA A 123 8.82 -2.82 -27.80
C ALA A 123 7.95 -1.75 -27.10
N LYS A 124 8.38 -0.49 -27.13
CA LYS A 124 7.60 0.61 -26.59
C LYS A 124 6.23 0.75 -27.28
N LYS A 125 6.20 0.62 -28.60
CA LYS A 125 4.97 0.70 -29.38
C LYS A 125 4.01 -0.45 -29.03
N MET A 126 4.50 -1.68 -28.88
CA MET A 126 3.69 -2.84 -28.46
C MET A 126 3.08 -2.62 -27.08
N VAL A 127 3.86 -2.07 -26.12
CA VAL A 127 3.35 -1.76 -24.78
C VAL A 127 2.28 -0.66 -24.82
N GLU A 128 2.42 0.35 -25.67
CA GLU A 128 1.45 1.44 -25.84
C GLU A 128 0.17 1.01 -26.56
N GLU A 129 0.25 -0.02 -27.41
CA GLU A 129 -0.87 -0.62 -28.15
C GLU A 129 -1.56 -1.74 -27.34
N TYR A 130 -1.04 -2.11 -26.15
CA TYR A 130 -1.56 -3.18 -25.29
C TYR A 130 -1.66 -4.55 -25.99
N ASP A 131 -0.64 -4.93 -26.74
CA ASP A 131 -0.55 -6.21 -27.43
C ASP A 131 -0.70 -7.39 -26.43
N ASP A 132 -1.36 -8.48 -26.85
CA ASP A 132 -1.58 -9.65 -25.98
C ASP A 132 -0.27 -10.25 -25.47
N ALA A 133 0.78 -10.28 -26.27
CA ALA A 133 2.12 -10.73 -25.87
C ALA A 133 2.71 -9.93 -24.67
N VAL A 134 2.30 -8.68 -24.52
CA VAL A 134 2.77 -7.83 -23.41
C VAL A 134 2.22 -8.32 -22.07
N TRP A 135 1.00 -8.86 -22.05
CA TRP A 135 0.39 -9.37 -20.81
C TRP A 135 1.06 -10.64 -20.33
N ASP A 136 1.42 -11.55 -21.26
CA ASP A 136 2.13 -12.78 -20.93
C ASP A 136 3.51 -12.47 -20.34
N VAL A 137 4.25 -11.56 -21.00
CA VAL A 137 5.56 -11.10 -20.52
C VAL A 137 5.44 -10.37 -19.18
N LEU A 138 4.41 -9.57 -18.96
CA LEU A 138 4.15 -8.89 -17.68
C LEU A 138 3.94 -9.89 -16.56
N GLU A 139 3.13 -10.94 -16.78
CA GLU A 139 2.90 -11.98 -15.78
C GLU A 139 4.19 -12.68 -15.36
N ASP A 140 5.05 -12.96 -16.31
CA ASP A 140 6.35 -13.57 -16.03
C ASP A 140 7.33 -12.63 -15.29
N VAL A 141 7.36 -11.36 -15.65
CA VAL A 141 8.21 -10.36 -14.97
C VAL A 141 7.79 -10.17 -13.53
N ILE A 142 6.50 -10.21 -13.25
CA ILE A 142 5.95 -9.99 -11.91
C ILE A 142 6.29 -11.14 -10.94
N LYS A 143 6.34 -12.39 -11.41
CA LYS A 143 6.52 -13.59 -10.56
C LYS A 143 7.73 -13.52 -9.64
N GLU A 144 8.79 -12.84 -10.06
CA GLU A 144 10.04 -12.78 -9.30
C GLU A 144 10.37 -11.39 -8.74
N HIS A 145 9.50 -10.41 -8.94
CA HIS A 145 9.79 -9.03 -8.61
C HIS A 145 8.87 -8.51 -7.49
N PRO A 146 9.35 -8.46 -6.24
CA PRO A 146 8.54 -7.94 -5.14
C PRO A 146 8.26 -6.44 -5.31
N VAL A 147 7.10 -6.00 -4.84
CA VAL A 147 6.75 -4.58 -4.75
C VAL A 147 6.62 -4.17 -3.29
N MET A 148 6.90 -2.91 -2.99
CA MET A 148 6.72 -2.36 -1.66
C MET A 148 5.44 -1.54 -1.60
N LEU A 149 4.61 -1.80 -0.58
CA LEU A 149 3.43 -1.00 -0.27
C LEU A 149 3.71 -0.10 0.93
N ASN A 150 3.23 1.13 0.85
CA ASN A 150 3.34 2.11 1.94
C ASN A 150 2.00 2.80 2.17
N ARG A 151 1.61 2.94 3.44
CA ARG A 151 0.50 3.81 3.85
C ARG A 151 1.02 5.00 4.64
N ALA A 152 0.64 6.20 4.23
CA ALA A 152 0.92 7.41 5.00
C ALA A 152 -0.18 7.65 6.06
N PRO A 153 0.17 8.09 7.30
CA PRO A 153 1.52 8.37 7.76
C PRO A 153 2.30 7.11 8.13
N THR A 154 3.58 7.04 7.76
CA THR A 154 4.46 5.94 8.15
C THR A 154 4.97 6.17 9.57
N LEU A 155 4.32 5.55 10.55
CA LEU A 155 4.61 5.75 11.98
C LEU A 155 5.74 4.84 12.49
N HIS A 156 5.89 3.68 11.89
CA HIS A 156 6.91 2.68 12.24
C HIS A 156 7.33 1.88 11.00
N ARG A 157 8.36 1.04 11.13
CA ARG A 157 8.94 0.29 10.00
C ARG A 157 7.94 -0.61 9.26
N LEU A 158 6.92 -1.14 9.94
CA LEU A 158 5.90 -2.01 9.32
C LEU A 158 4.87 -1.23 8.48
N GLY A 159 4.93 0.11 8.48
CA GLY A 159 4.18 0.95 7.54
C GLY A 159 4.70 0.87 6.10
N ILE A 160 5.82 0.16 5.87
CA ILE A 160 6.34 -0.21 4.56
C ILE A 160 6.64 -1.70 4.58
N GLN A 161 5.98 -2.48 3.74
CA GLN A 161 6.19 -3.91 3.62
C GLN A 161 6.26 -4.32 2.15
N ALA A 162 7.00 -5.38 1.87
CA ALA A 162 7.10 -5.96 0.54
C ALA A 162 6.09 -7.10 0.37
N PHE A 163 5.61 -7.24 -0.85
CA PHE A 163 4.66 -8.26 -1.27
C PHE A 163 5.02 -8.79 -2.66
N GLU A 164 4.63 -10.01 -2.93
CA GLU A 164 4.62 -10.53 -4.29
C GLU A 164 3.33 -10.09 -5.00
N PRO A 165 3.43 -9.34 -6.11
CA PRO A 165 2.26 -8.83 -6.80
C PRO A 165 1.54 -9.94 -7.58
N VAL A 166 0.21 -9.91 -7.55
CA VAL A 166 -0.69 -10.70 -8.38
C VAL A 166 -1.55 -9.74 -9.17
N LEU A 167 -1.70 -9.97 -10.47
CA LEU A 167 -2.51 -9.11 -11.32
C LEU A 167 -3.99 -9.26 -10.98
N VAL A 168 -4.65 -8.12 -10.80
CA VAL A 168 -6.09 -8.06 -10.54
C VAL A 168 -6.76 -7.09 -11.49
N GLU A 169 -8.01 -7.39 -11.81
CA GLU A 169 -8.86 -6.48 -12.58
C GLU A 169 -9.30 -5.30 -11.71
N GLY A 170 -9.62 -4.18 -12.35
CA GLY A 170 -10.05 -2.96 -11.68
C GLY A 170 -8.94 -1.94 -11.49
N LYS A 171 -9.16 -0.97 -10.60
CA LYS A 171 -8.24 0.15 -10.33
C LYS A 171 -7.73 0.18 -8.89
N ALA A 172 -8.26 -0.66 -8.02
CA ALA A 172 -7.93 -0.71 -6.60
C ALA A 172 -6.88 -1.79 -6.32
N ILE A 173 -5.99 -1.50 -5.38
CA ILE A 173 -5.01 -2.47 -4.88
C ILE A 173 -5.73 -3.40 -3.90
N LYS A 174 -5.61 -4.72 -4.09
CA LYS A 174 -6.12 -5.68 -3.12
C LYS A 174 -5.07 -5.96 -2.05
N LEU A 175 -5.49 -5.91 -0.80
CA LEU A 175 -4.62 -6.11 0.35
C LEU A 175 -5.15 -7.22 1.25
N HIS A 176 -4.26 -8.09 1.72
CA HIS A 176 -4.64 -9.14 2.65
C HIS A 176 -5.10 -8.54 3.99
N PRO A 177 -6.24 -8.94 4.55
CA PRO A 177 -6.81 -8.30 5.73
C PRO A 177 -5.93 -8.35 6.98
N LEU A 178 -5.12 -9.39 7.18
CA LEU A 178 -4.23 -9.52 8.34
C LEU A 178 -3.08 -8.50 8.39
N VAL A 179 -2.70 -7.88 7.27
CA VAL A 179 -1.65 -6.84 7.27
C VAL A 179 -2.19 -5.45 7.58
N CYS A 180 -3.50 -5.25 7.59
CA CYS A 180 -4.14 -3.95 7.85
C CYS A 180 -3.75 -3.37 9.21
N THR A 181 -3.61 -4.22 10.22
CA THR A 181 -3.19 -3.79 11.57
C THR A 181 -1.79 -3.17 11.56
N ALA A 182 -0.85 -3.76 10.82
CA ALA A 182 0.52 -3.25 10.69
C ALA A 182 0.58 -1.90 9.96
N PHE A 183 -0.25 -1.71 8.94
CA PHE A 183 -0.37 -0.45 8.20
C PHE A 183 -1.28 0.56 8.89
N ASN A 184 -2.03 0.17 9.92
CA ASN A 184 -3.14 0.94 10.48
C ASN A 184 -4.09 1.41 9.37
N ALA A 185 -4.43 0.49 8.45
CA ALA A 185 -5.24 0.75 7.27
C ALA A 185 -6.65 0.19 7.45
N ASP A 186 -7.62 0.89 6.89
CA ASP A 186 -9.00 0.46 6.75
C ASP A 186 -9.45 0.59 5.28
N PHE A 187 -10.61 0.04 4.95
CA PHE A 187 -11.12 0.01 3.58
C PHE A 187 -12.24 1.05 3.34
N ASP A 188 -12.20 2.16 4.06
CA ASP A 188 -13.16 3.27 3.96
C ASP A 188 -12.83 4.30 2.86
N GLY A 189 -11.79 4.04 2.07
CA GLY A 189 -11.28 4.93 1.02
C GLY A 189 -9.80 5.25 1.18
N ASP A 190 -9.11 4.56 2.08
CA ASP A 190 -7.66 4.68 2.25
C ASP A 190 -6.92 4.38 0.94
N GLN A 191 -5.81 5.09 0.76
CA GLN A 191 -4.91 4.92 -0.38
C GLN A 191 -3.54 4.46 0.10
N MET A 192 -2.90 3.61 -0.71
CA MET A 192 -1.53 3.19 -0.49
C MET A 192 -0.66 3.50 -1.69
N ALA A 193 0.60 3.82 -1.42
CA ALA A 193 1.63 3.97 -2.44
C ALA A 193 2.28 2.62 -2.73
N VAL A 194 2.58 2.38 -4.00
CA VAL A 194 3.36 1.24 -4.49
C VAL A 194 4.71 1.74 -4.98
N HIS A 195 5.77 1.05 -4.62
CA HIS A 195 7.14 1.34 -5.05
C HIS A 195 7.78 0.08 -5.59
N LEU A 196 8.51 0.22 -6.69
CA LEU A 196 9.20 -0.88 -7.35
C LEU A 196 10.70 -0.82 -7.04
N PRO A 197 11.30 -1.82 -6.36
CA PRO A 197 12.75 -1.90 -6.21
C PRO A 197 13.39 -2.22 -7.56
N LEU A 198 14.41 -1.45 -7.96
CA LEU A 198 14.99 -1.53 -9.31
C LEU A 198 16.24 -2.41 -9.35
N SER A 199 17.13 -2.32 -8.35
CA SER A 199 18.36 -3.10 -8.33
C SER A 199 18.14 -4.48 -7.72
N LEU A 200 18.98 -5.44 -8.05
CA LEU A 200 18.95 -6.81 -7.50
C LEU A 200 19.16 -6.80 -5.99
N GLU A 201 20.02 -5.93 -5.48
CA GLU A 201 20.27 -5.76 -4.05
C GLU A 201 18.99 -5.24 -3.34
N ALA A 202 18.31 -4.23 -3.91
CA ALA A 202 17.07 -3.73 -3.36
C ALA A 202 15.95 -4.77 -3.38
N GLN A 203 15.87 -5.60 -4.42
CA GLN A 203 14.93 -6.71 -4.48
C GLN A 203 15.23 -7.79 -3.44
N ALA A 204 16.50 -8.09 -3.22
CA ALA A 204 16.93 -9.02 -2.18
C ALA A 204 16.58 -8.49 -0.78
N GLU A 205 16.86 -7.22 -0.49
CA GLU A 205 16.47 -6.58 0.77
C GLU A 205 14.94 -6.60 0.96
N ALA A 206 14.19 -6.31 -0.09
CA ALA A 206 12.72 -6.38 -0.05
C ALA A 206 12.23 -7.79 0.32
N ARG A 207 12.82 -8.84 -0.25
CA ARG A 207 12.46 -10.23 0.04
C ARG A 207 12.88 -10.70 1.43
N PHE A 208 14.13 -10.41 1.84
CA PHE A 208 14.67 -10.95 3.08
C PHE A 208 14.29 -10.16 4.32
N LEU A 209 14.15 -8.83 4.21
CA LEU A 209 13.90 -7.96 5.35
C LEU A 209 12.47 -7.41 5.41
N MET A 210 11.86 -7.11 4.26
CA MET A 210 10.62 -6.34 4.20
C MET A 210 9.38 -7.17 3.84
N LEU A 211 9.53 -8.43 3.43
CA LEU A 211 8.39 -9.27 3.10
C LEU A 211 7.46 -9.40 4.30
N SER A 212 6.15 -9.35 4.07
CA SER A 212 5.13 -9.42 5.13
C SER A 212 5.30 -10.64 6.05
N THR A 213 5.67 -11.79 5.49
CA THR A 213 5.93 -13.03 6.25
C THR A 213 7.06 -12.92 7.27
N ASN A 214 8.03 -12.04 7.04
CA ASN A 214 9.17 -11.83 7.93
C ASN A 214 8.87 -10.77 9.01
N ASN A 215 7.71 -10.12 8.94
CA ASN A 215 7.30 -9.01 9.80
C ASN A 215 5.99 -9.29 10.55
N ILE A 216 5.85 -10.49 11.08
CA ILE A 216 4.66 -10.94 11.81
C ILE A 216 4.63 -10.41 13.25
N LEU A 217 5.81 -10.15 13.82
CA LEU A 217 5.97 -9.72 15.21
C LEU A 217 6.21 -8.22 15.31
N ALA A 218 5.63 -7.61 16.35
CA ALA A 218 5.83 -6.19 16.65
C ALA A 218 7.27 -5.93 17.13
N PRO A 219 7.97 -4.93 16.58
CA PRO A 219 9.34 -4.63 16.99
C PRO A 219 9.46 -4.04 18.41
N LYS A 220 8.35 -3.61 19.00
CA LYS A 220 8.33 -2.99 20.34
C LYS A 220 8.42 -4.02 21.49
N ASP A 221 7.70 -5.14 21.37
CA ASP A 221 7.49 -6.12 22.44
C ASP A 221 7.51 -7.59 21.97
N GLY A 222 7.67 -7.81 20.66
CA GLY A 222 7.64 -9.15 20.10
C GLY A 222 6.25 -9.81 20.07
N SER A 223 5.19 -9.07 20.38
CA SER A 223 3.82 -9.59 20.27
C SER A 223 3.41 -9.78 18.82
N PRO A 224 2.53 -10.75 18.50
CA PRO A 224 2.03 -10.90 17.14
C PRO A 224 1.18 -9.70 16.72
N ILE A 225 1.45 -9.17 15.54
CA ILE A 225 0.70 -8.06 14.95
C ILE A 225 -0.43 -8.57 14.04
N THR A 226 -0.20 -9.71 13.39
CA THR A 226 -1.12 -10.34 12.45
C THR A 226 -2.13 -11.22 13.19
N VAL A 227 -3.03 -10.58 13.90
CA VAL A 227 -4.10 -11.26 14.63
C VAL A 227 -5.45 -10.99 13.97
N PRO A 228 -6.40 -11.95 14.00
CA PRO A 228 -7.76 -11.68 13.56
C PRO A 228 -8.40 -10.52 14.34
N THR A 229 -9.04 -9.60 13.64
CA THR A 229 -9.72 -8.42 14.24
C THR A 229 -11.09 -8.22 13.61
N GLN A 230 -11.97 -7.49 14.31
CA GLN A 230 -13.27 -7.03 13.81
C GLN A 230 -14.08 -8.13 13.11
N ASP A 231 -14.34 -7.99 11.82
CA ASP A 231 -15.17 -8.91 11.03
C ASP A 231 -14.63 -10.33 10.96
N MET A 232 -13.30 -10.52 11.06
CA MET A 232 -12.71 -11.86 11.12
C MET A 232 -13.06 -12.59 12.42
N ILE A 233 -13.11 -11.87 13.54
CA ILE A 233 -13.53 -12.45 14.83
C ILE A 233 -15.04 -12.77 14.77
N LEU A 234 -15.85 -11.83 14.25
CA LEU A 234 -17.29 -12.04 14.08
C LEU A 234 -17.56 -13.23 13.17
N GLY A 235 -16.86 -13.33 12.03
CA GLY A 235 -16.98 -14.47 11.10
C GLY A 235 -16.59 -15.79 11.73
N SER A 236 -15.48 -15.83 12.48
CA SER A 236 -15.05 -17.03 13.22
C SER A 236 -16.05 -17.43 14.29
N TYR A 237 -16.63 -16.45 15.01
CA TYR A 237 -17.68 -16.70 15.97
C TYR A 237 -18.92 -17.30 15.29
N PHE A 238 -19.37 -16.67 14.18
CA PHE A 238 -20.53 -17.18 13.43
C PHE A 238 -20.31 -18.61 12.95
N LEU A 239 -19.15 -18.93 12.39
CA LEU A 239 -18.82 -20.29 11.92
C LEU A 239 -18.81 -21.32 13.06
N THR A 240 -18.35 -20.93 14.26
CA THR A 240 -18.18 -21.86 15.39
C THR A 240 -19.37 -21.90 16.34
N HIS A 241 -20.34 -21.00 16.15
CA HIS A 241 -21.53 -20.96 16.99
C HIS A 241 -22.39 -22.23 16.80
N GLY A 242 -22.80 -22.84 17.90
CA GLY A 242 -23.80 -23.91 17.87
C GLY A 242 -25.19 -23.29 17.78
N GLY A 243 -26.04 -23.81 16.91
CA GLY A 243 -27.36 -23.25 16.62
C GLY A 243 -28.11 -22.78 17.87
N ILE A 244 -28.81 -21.67 17.73
CA ILE A 244 -29.71 -21.13 18.77
C ILE A 244 -30.99 -21.94 18.68
N GLU A 245 -31.35 -22.60 19.73
CA GLU A 245 -32.46 -23.58 19.85
C GLU A 245 -33.84 -23.13 19.36
N SER A 246 -34.02 -22.03 18.67
CA SER A 246 -35.41 -21.58 18.46
C SER A 246 -35.78 -20.86 17.17
N ARG A 247 -34.89 -20.52 16.24
CA ARG A 247 -35.33 -19.64 15.14
C ARG A 247 -34.81 -19.87 13.72
N ASP A 248 -33.72 -20.59 13.50
CA ASP A 248 -33.17 -20.76 12.17
C ASP A 248 -33.26 -22.19 11.65
N THR A 249 -34.46 -22.59 11.22
CA THR A 249 -34.71 -23.91 10.62
C THR A 249 -33.87 -24.22 9.38
N GLU A 250 -33.37 -23.22 8.67
CA GLU A 250 -32.48 -23.43 7.53
C GLU A 250 -31.01 -23.64 7.95
N ALA A 251 -30.53 -22.96 9.00
CA ALA A 251 -29.17 -23.08 9.49
C ALA A 251 -28.90 -24.43 10.19
N GLU A 252 -29.96 -25.08 10.72
CA GLU A 252 -29.93 -26.40 11.37
C GLU A 252 -30.40 -27.53 10.44
N ARG A 253 -30.64 -27.26 9.17
CA ARG A 253 -31.07 -28.25 8.20
C ARG A 253 -30.09 -29.43 8.15
N GLY A 254 -30.57 -30.62 8.28
CA GLY A 254 -29.76 -31.86 8.21
C GLY A 254 -29.03 -32.22 9.50
N ASP A 255 -29.47 -31.69 10.65
CA ASP A 255 -28.96 -32.05 11.96
C ASP A 255 -28.96 -33.58 12.19
N GLY A 256 -27.90 -34.08 12.83
CA GLY A 256 -27.74 -35.48 13.13
C GLY A 256 -27.24 -36.40 12.01
N LYS A 257 -27.00 -35.87 10.79
CA LYS A 257 -26.44 -36.64 9.68
C LYS A 257 -25.01 -37.12 9.94
N CYS A 258 -24.70 -38.28 9.37
CA CYS A 258 -23.35 -38.85 9.44
C CYS A 258 -22.74 -38.87 8.05
N PHE A 259 -21.46 -38.49 7.98
CA PHE A 259 -20.67 -38.44 6.74
C PHE A 259 -19.41 -39.31 6.90
N SER A 260 -19.03 -39.96 5.79
CA SER A 260 -17.84 -40.83 5.77
C SER A 260 -16.54 -40.02 5.78
N ASP A 261 -16.59 -38.83 5.23
CA ASP A 261 -15.41 -37.97 5.10
C ASP A 261 -15.80 -36.51 5.14
N HIS A 262 -14.79 -35.61 5.28
CA HIS A 262 -14.95 -34.18 5.26
C HIS A 262 -15.45 -33.64 3.90
N GLU A 263 -14.92 -34.21 2.80
CA GLU A 263 -15.32 -33.82 1.43
C GLU A 263 -16.81 -34.12 1.17
N GLU A 264 -17.32 -35.25 1.61
CA GLU A 264 -18.75 -35.61 1.50
C GLU A 264 -19.63 -34.60 2.26
N MET A 265 -19.22 -34.24 3.49
CA MET A 265 -19.93 -33.24 4.26
C MET A 265 -19.91 -31.84 3.54
N LEU A 266 -18.77 -31.46 2.96
CA LEU A 266 -18.63 -30.20 2.23
C LEU A 266 -19.51 -30.15 0.98
N MET A 267 -19.57 -31.26 0.23
CA MET A 267 -20.49 -31.39 -0.92
C MET A 267 -21.94 -31.27 -0.47
N ALA A 268 -22.32 -31.94 0.63
CA ALA A 268 -23.68 -31.84 1.18
C ALA A 268 -24.04 -30.42 1.64
N TYR A 269 -23.05 -29.67 2.13
CA TYR A 269 -23.24 -28.25 2.48
C TYR A 269 -23.42 -27.38 1.22
N MET A 270 -22.59 -27.58 0.19
CA MET A 270 -22.71 -26.86 -1.09
C MET A 270 -24.05 -27.11 -1.80
N GLU A 271 -24.58 -28.33 -1.70
CA GLU A 271 -25.89 -28.72 -2.23
C GLU A 271 -27.08 -28.23 -1.36
N GLY A 272 -26.79 -27.54 -0.24
CA GLY A 272 -27.81 -27.06 0.68
C GLY A 272 -28.57 -28.16 1.44
N ILE A 273 -28.03 -29.36 1.49
CA ILE A 273 -28.60 -30.52 2.22
C ILE A 273 -28.38 -30.37 3.73
N VAL A 274 -27.32 -29.67 4.12
CA VAL A 274 -26.90 -29.44 5.51
C VAL A 274 -26.64 -27.96 5.72
N GLY A 275 -27.14 -27.41 6.82
CA GLY A 275 -26.89 -26.03 7.21
C GLY A 275 -25.52 -25.85 7.91
N ILE A 276 -25.04 -24.62 7.96
CA ILE A 276 -23.71 -24.29 8.52
C ILE A 276 -23.61 -24.59 10.04
N HIS A 277 -24.72 -24.43 10.76
CA HIS A 277 -24.81 -24.66 12.20
C HIS A 277 -25.31 -26.06 12.58
N ALA A 278 -25.64 -26.89 11.59
CA ALA A 278 -26.09 -28.26 11.82
C ALA A 278 -25.01 -29.10 12.52
N LYS A 279 -25.42 -29.84 13.53
CA LYS A 279 -24.56 -30.80 14.23
C LYS A 279 -24.49 -32.10 13.43
N VAL A 280 -23.32 -32.40 12.91
CA VAL A 280 -23.08 -33.58 12.07
C VAL A 280 -21.96 -34.43 12.63
N LYS A 281 -21.97 -35.72 12.26
CA LYS A 281 -20.92 -36.68 12.63
C LYS A 281 -20.08 -36.96 11.39
N VAL A 282 -18.79 -36.63 11.46
CA VAL A 282 -17.84 -36.89 10.37
C VAL A 282 -16.76 -37.84 10.86
N ARG A 283 -16.41 -38.81 10.03
CA ARG A 283 -15.30 -39.72 10.35
C ARG A 283 -13.99 -39.00 10.04
N ARG A 284 -13.14 -38.89 11.08
CA ARG A 284 -11.80 -38.31 10.94
C ARG A 284 -10.73 -39.36 11.22
N HIS A 285 -9.76 -39.44 10.35
CA HIS A 285 -8.55 -40.24 10.53
C HIS A 285 -7.51 -39.37 11.26
N LEU A 286 -7.24 -39.68 12.53
CA LEU A 286 -6.30 -38.90 13.37
C LEU A 286 -4.84 -39.11 12.95
N ASN A 287 -4.53 -40.29 12.40
CA ASN A 287 -3.21 -40.67 11.88
C ASN A 287 -3.37 -41.34 10.52
N LYS A 288 -2.37 -41.21 9.64
CA LYS A 288 -2.35 -41.85 8.30
C LYS A 288 -2.50 -43.38 8.34
N ASP A 289 -2.16 -44.01 9.47
CA ASP A 289 -2.23 -45.44 9.66
C ASP A 289 -3.54 -45.93 10.31
N ASP A 290 -4.42 -45.00 10.70
CA ASP A 290 -5.71 -45.32 11.34
C ASP A 290 -6.78 -45.62 10.28
N LYS A 291 -6.94 -46.92 9.96
CA LYS A 291 -7.91 -47.41 8.97
C LYS A 291 -9.37 -47.33 9.45
N SER A 292 -9.62 -47.21 10.75
CA SER A 292 -10.98 -47.20 11.30
C SER A 292 -11.61 -45.83 11.44
N GLY A 293 -10.80 -44.80 11.60
CA GLY A 293 -11.25 -43.41 11.80
C GLY A 293 -12.21 -43.24 12.99
N LYS A 294 -12.16 -42.15 13.69
CA LYS A 294 -13.07 -41.82 14.79
C LYS A 294 -14.19 -40.90 14.30
N LEU A 295 -15.43 -41.22 14.62
CA LEU A 295 -16.56 -40.32 14.42
C LEU A 295 -16.47 -39.16 15.41
N VAL A 296 -16.36 -37.96 14.87
CA VAL A 296 -16.33 -36.71 15.63
C VAL A 296 -17.63 -35.98 15.37
N GLU A 297 -18.32 -35.56 16.44
CA GLU A 297 -19.54 -34.77 16.38
C GLU A 297 -19.20 -33.30 16.56
N SER A 298 -19.60 -32.47 15.60
CA SER A 298 -19.41 -31.00 15.64
C SER A 298 -20.36 -30.32 14.65
N THR A 299 -20.36 -28.99 14.63
CA THR A 299 -21.08 -28.25 13.62
C THR A 299 -20.32 -28.20 12.29
N VAL A 300 -21.07 -28.11 11.18
CA VAL A 300 -20.48 -28.01 9.83
C VAL A 300 -19.48 -26.84 9.76
N GLY A 301 -19.82 -25.66 10.31
CA GLY A 301 -18.94 -24.50 10.31
C GLY A 301 -17.63 -24.72 11.09
N ARG A 302 -17.63 -25.52 12.18
CA ARG A 302 -16.40 -25.89 12.88
C ARG A 302 -15.53 -26.85 12.07
N PHE A 303 -16.16 -27.75 11.31
CA PHE A 303 -15.40 -28.63 10.42
C PHE A 303 -14.73 -27.81 9.32
N ILE A 304 -15.44 -26.84 8.71
CA ILE A 304 -14.88 -25.95 7.69
C ILE A 304 -13.72 -25.10 8.25
N LEU A 305 -13.87 -24.51 9.45
CA LEU A 305 -12.82 -23.69 10.07
C LEU A 305 -11.57 -24.50 10.44
N ASN A 306 -11.73 -25.75 10.83
CA ASN A 306 -10.64 -26.62 11.31
C ASN A 306 -10.08 -27.55 10.21
N GLU A 307 -10.45 -27.30 8.95
CA GLU A 307 -9.89 -28.03 7.83
C GLU A 307 -8.41 -27.68 7.66
N LYS A 308 -7.52 -28.69 7.84
CA LYS A 308 -6.10 -28.66 7.50
C LYS A 308 -5.67 -30.05 7.04
#